data_5d9e94a8e5b31122128c16d80095c29a
#
_entry.id   5d9e94a8e5b31122128c16d80095c29a
#
_cell.length_a   1.000
_cell.length_b   1.000
_cell.length_c   1.000
_cell.angle_alpha   90.00
_cell.angle_beta   90.00
_cell.angle_gamma   90.00
#
_symmetry.space_group_name_H-M   'P 1'
#
loop_
_entity.id
_entity.type
_entity.pdbx_description
1 polymer ?
#
loop_
_entity_poly.entity_id
_entity_poly.type
_entity_poly.pdbx_seq_one_letter_code
_entity_poly.pdbx_strand_id
1 'polypeptide(L)'
;MTHKPTAREDVPVYLTEERLAIRDLARDFTAREVLPVANRLDPEKGDIPDELRQKMADMGFFGIMIDEEHGGLGLGVFEYCLVAEELARGWLSVSGLLARGNGMGGGFTAEQQARLLPRVARGEWLGAYALSEAEAGSDVANISCRAVRDGDAWVINGTKMWCTYADQADYVVLFARTDPDRDPDKPHRGISTFLVEKERGSFPSGISGNPVRKIGYFGWQTWELSFDDFRIPADALLGEEGKGFYMAVSGLEVGRAHTAARAIGLARAALEDSIAYVATREQFGQPIGQFQYLRFEIAKMAADIEAARQLMYSVATAIDSGRRCSLEAAMCKLVATEMAERVTSQGVQIHGGAGYTTDFQVERHWRDARLTRIFEGTSEIQMRIISDELLGR
;
A
#
# COMPACT_ATOMS: atom_id res chain seq x y z
N MET A 1 -26.92 3.35 33.02
CA MET A 1 -25.74 2.61 33.54
C MET A 1 -24.67 2.65 32.46
N THR A 2 -23.72 3.54 32.60
CA THR A 2 -22.57 3.69 31.67
C THR A 2 -21.61 2.56 31.96
N HIS A 3 -21.62 1.55 31.10
CA HIS A 3 -20.63 0.50 31.14
C HIS A 3 -19.31 1.09 30.60
N LYS A 4 -18.40 1.46 31.52
CA LYS A 4 -16.99 1.69 31.13
C LYS A 4 -16.44 0.34 30.66
N PRO A 5 -15.83 0.25 29.46
CA PRO A 5 -15.10 -0.95 29.14
C PRO A 5 -13.97 -1.10 30.16
N THR A 6 -13.99 -2.21 30.90
CA THR A 6 -12.87 -2.61 31.72
C THR A 6 -11.68 -2.78 30.81
N ALA A 7 -10.64 -1.96 31.03
CA ALA A 7 -9.35 -2.15 30.40
C ALA A 7 -8.91 -3.61 30.67
N ARG A 8 -8.82 -4.42 29.62
CA ARG A 8 -8.16 -5.72 29.72
C ARG A 8 -6.69 -5.43 29.96
N GLU A 9 -6.19 -5.81 31.13
CA GLU A 9 -4.76 -5.76 31.46
C GLU A 9 -3.92 -6.81 30.66
N ASP A 10 -4.55 -7.68 29.88
CA ASP A 10 -3.88 -8.64 29.01
C ASP A 10 -3.56 -7.98 27.67
N VAL A 11 -2.42 -7.34 27.59
CA VAL A 11 -1.85 -6.88 26.31
C VAL A 11 -1.58 -8.13 25.46
N PRO A 12 -2.11 -8.21 24.22
CA PRO A 12 -1.80 -9.33 23.33
C PRO A 12 -0.27 -9.50 23.21
N VAL A 13 0.21 -10.73 23.14
CA VAL A 13 1.64 -11.11 23.08
C VAL A 13 2.45 -10.30 22.04
N TYR A 14 1.79 -9.86 20.97
CA TYR A 14 2.41 -9.07 19.91
C TYR A 14 2.54 -7.57 20.21
N LEU A 15 1.76 -7.01 21.14
CA LEU A 15 1.70 -5.58 21.42
C LEU A 15 2.48 -5.24 22.68
N THR A 16 3.76 -4.94 22.53
CA THR A 16 4.59 -4.36 23.60
C THR A 16 4.15 -2.93 23.92
N GLU A 17 4.61 -2.37 25.05
CA GLU A 17 4.35 -0.96 25.40
C GLU A 17 4.84 -0.02 24.32
N GLU A 18 5.99 -0.28 23.72
CA GLU A 18 6.55 0.50 22.61
C GLU A 18 5.66 0.45 21.38
N ARG A 19 5.21 -0.75 20.97
CA ARG A 19 4.27 -0.93 19.85
C ARG A 19 2.94 -0.22 20.07
N LEU A 20 2.45 -0.26 21.30
CA LEU A 20 1.26 0.49 21.70
C LEU A 20 1.48 1.99 21.57
N ALA A 21 2.63 2.51 22.02
CA ALA A 21 2.96 3.93 21.89
C ALA A 21 3.06 4.37 20.41
N ILE A 22 3.71 3.59 19.55
CA ILE A 22 3.80 3.85 18.11
C ILE A 22 2.41 3.86 17.46
N ARG A 23 1.58 2.87 17.78
CA ARG A 23 0.19 2.81 17.28
C ARG A 23 -0.62 4.03 17.71
N ASP A 24 -0.55 4.39 18.99
CA ASP A 24 -1.35 5.48 19.54
C ASP A 24 -0.88 6.83 18.98
N LEU A 25 0.43 7.00 18.75
CA LEU A 25 1.00 8.15 18.05
C LEU A 25 0.46 8.27 16.61
N ALA A 26 0.48 7.18 15.85
CA ALA A 26 -0.06 7.14 14.49
C ALA A 26 -1.57 7.39 14.46
N ARG A 27 -2.31 6.89 15.46
CA ARG A 27 -3.76 7.13 15.64
C ARG A 27 -4.06 8.61 15.87
N ASP A 28 -3.34 9.23 16.79
CA ASP A 28 -3.49 10.66 17.09
C ASP A 28 -3.15 11.52 15.87
N PHE A 29 -2.07 11.20 15.16
CA PHE A 29 -1.71 11.87 13.92
C PHE A 29 -2.82 11.71 12.87
N THR A 30 -3.34 10.51 12.69
CA THR A 30 -4.42 10.25 11.74
C THR A 30 -5.67 11.05 12.05
N ALA A 31 -6.06 11.10 13.31
CA ALA A 31 -7.26 11.83 13.73
C ALA A 31 -7.13 13.35 13.55
N ARG A 32 -5.94 13.91 13.81
CA ARG A 32 -5.73 15.36 13.79
C ARG A 32 -5.31 15.90 12.43
N GLU A 33 -4.49 15.16 11.69
CA GLU A 33 -3.87 15.66 10.47
C GLU A 33 -4.43 15.00 9.20
N VAL A 34 -4.68 13.69 9.22
CA VAL A 34 -5.08 12.97 8.01
C VAL A 34 -6.59 13.08 7.75
N LEU A 35 -7.39 12.77 8.76
CA LEU A 35 -8.85 12.66 8.60
C LEU A 35 -9.52 13.97 8.15
N PRO A 36 -9.18 15.15 8.71
CA PRO A 36 -9.74 16.42 8.24
C PRO A 36 -9.39 16.73 6.78
N VAL A 37 -8.17 16.41 6.36
CA VAL A 37 -7.70 16.60 4.99
C VAL A 37 -8.43 15.65 4.03
N ALA A 38 -8.54 14.37 4.40
CA ALA A 38 -9.24 13.37 3.63
C ALA A 38 -10.73 13.74 3.42
N ASN A 39 -11.41 14.18 4.47
CA ASN A 39 -12.82 14.57 4.41
C ASN A 39 -13.08 15.75 3.49
N ARG A 40 -12.13 16.66 3.37
CA ARG A 40 -12.22 17.80 2.47
C ARG A 40 -11.87 17.45 1.03
N LEU A 41 -10.75 16.73 0.82
CA LEU A 41 -10.16 16.55 -0.50
C LEU A 41 -10.64 15.32 -1.26
N ASP A 42 -10.99 14.22 -0.57
CA ASP A 42 -11.42 13.00 -1.27
C ASP A 42 -12.69 13.20 -2.11
N PRO A 43 -13.76 13.87 -1.62
CA PRO A 43 -14.94 14.17 -2.43
C PRO A 43 -14.63 15.02 -3.67
N GLU A 44 -13.61 15.87 -3.58
CA GLU A 44 -13.17 16.75 -4.68
C GLU A 44 -12.13 16.05 -5.58
N LYS A 45 -11.74 14.82 -5.26
CA LYS A 45 -10.66 14.05 -5.92
C LYS A 45 -9.31 14.79 -5.88
N GLY A 46 -9.11 15.59 -4.85
CA GLY A 46 -7.90 16.39 -4.64
C GLY A 46 -6.70 15.55 -4.22
N ASP A 47 -5.50 16.09 -4.45
CA ASP A 47 -4.25 15.43 -4.11
C ASP A 47 -3.84 15.67 -2.66
N ILE A 48 -3.01 14.78 -2.10
CA ILE A 48 -2.41 14.93 -0.77
C ILE A 48 -1.53 16.18 -0.76
N PRO A 49 -1.78 17.15 0.14
CA PRO A 49 -0.95 18.36 0.21
C PRO A 49 0.48 18.07 0.66
N ASP A 50 1.44 18.82 0.14
CA ASP A 50 2.84 18.73 0.57
C ASP A 50 3.03 18.97 2.07
N GLU A 51 2.19 19.82 2.67
CA GLU A 51 2.20 20.05 4.12
C GLU A 51 1.92 18.76 4.91
N LEU A 52 0.95 17.93 4.47
CA LEU A 52 0.66 16.66 5.12
C LEU A 52 1.82 15.67 4.93
N ARG A 53 2.41 15.63 3.74
CA ARG A 53 3.61 14.82 3.46
C ARG A 53 4.77 15.23 4.38
N GLN A 54 5.00 16.55 4.58
CA GLN A 54 6.04 17.03 5.47
C GLN A 54 5.76 16.63 6.93
N LYS A 55 4.53 16.75 7.41
CA LYS A 55 4.15 16.28 8.74
C LYS A 55 4.40 14.78 8.92
N MET A 56 4.16 13.96 7.89
CA MET A 56 4.52 12.53 7.92
C MET A 56 6.04 12.31 8.01
N ALA A 57 6.83 13.13 7.33
CA ALA A 57 8.29 13.12 7.40
C ALA A 57 8.79 13.47 8.81
N ASP A 58 8.23 14.52 9.40
CA ASP A 58 8.57 14.97 10.76
C ASP A 58 8.26 13.91 11.83
N MET A 59 7.26 13.03 11.56
CA MET A 59 6.94 11.87 12.37
C MET A 59 7.86 10.65 12.14
N GLY A 60 8.81 10.74 11.18
CA GLY A 60 9.69 9.62 10.82
C GLY A 60 9.01 8.52 10.02
N PHE A 61 7.79 8.71 9.53
CA PHE A 61 7.00 7.65 8.90
C PHE A 61 7.60 7.13 7.60
N PHE A 62 8.44 7.87 6.90
CA PHE A 62 9.10 7.39 5.69
C PHE A 62 10.33 6.52 5.96
N GLY A 63 10.85 6.54 7.18
CA GLY A 63 12.06 5.83 7.58
C GLY A 63 11.83 4.72 8.60
N ILE A 64 10.61 4.19 8.77
CA ILE A 64 10.31 3.18 9.80
C ILE A 64 11.24 1.97 9.68
N MET A 65 11.41 1.43 8.47
CA MET A 65 12.22 0.24 8.21
C MET A 65 13.62 0.58 7.67
N ILE A 66 14.01 1.84 7.61
CA ILE A 66 15.37 2.26 7.23
C ILE A 66 16.24 2.22 8.48
N ASP A 67 17.43 1.65 8.35
CA ASP A 67 18.40 1.54 9.45
C ASP A 67 18.77 2.90 10.03
N GLU A 68 19.06 2.95 11.34
CA GLU A 68 19.43 4.18 12.05
C GLU A 68 20.68 4.84 11.47
N GLU A 69 21.64 4.07 10.95
CA GLU A 69 22.86 4.58 10.29
C GLU A 69 22.54 5.43 9.04
N HIS A 70 21.37 5.21 8.44
CA HIS A 70 20.85 5.98 7.31
C HIS A 70 19.79 7.00 7.72
N GLY A 71 19.64 7.26 9.03
CA GLY A 71 18.70 8.27 9.56
C GLY A 71 17.25 7.79 9.63
N GLY A 72 17.00 6.50 9.51
CA GLY A 72 15.70 5.86 9.75
C GLY A 72 15.49 5.52 11.22
N LEU A 73 14.40 4.77 11.50
CA LEU A 73 14.02 4.35 12.84
C LEU A 73 14.52 2.94 13.18
N GLY A 74 15.02 2.17 12.23
CA GLY A 74 15.50 0.80 12.41
C GLY A 74 14.45 -0.18 12.94
N LEU A 75 13.16 0.12 12.73
CA LEU A 75 12.04 -0.71 13.19
C LEU A 75 11.65 -1.78 12.18
N GLY A 76 10.78 -2.69 12.58
CA GLY A 76 10.37 -3.83 11.76
C GLY A 76 9.10 -3.62 10.94
N VAL A 77 8.74 -4.69 10.23
CA VAL A 77 7.49 -4.77 9.45
C VAL A 77 6.27 -4.69 10.36
N PHE A 78 6.40 -5.14 11.62
CA PHE A 78 5.30 -5.07 12.57
C PHE A 78 4.90 -3.62 12.85
N GLU A 79 5.85 -2.76 13.19
CA GLU A 79 5.63 -1.33 13.46
C GLU A 79 5.17 -0.60 12.19
N TYR A 80 5.74 -0.95 11.04
CA TYR A 80 5.30 -0.45 9.74
C TYR A 80 3.82 -0.77 9.47
N CYS A 81 3.37 -1.99 9.77
CA CYS A 81 1.98 -2.39 9.64
C CYS A 81 1.04 -1.68 10.64
N LEU A 82 1.48 -1.46 11.89
CA LEU A 82 0.71 -0.69 12.87
C LEU A 82 0.43 0.73 12.38
N VAL A 83 1.46 1.42 11.89
CA VAL A 83 1.32 2.78 11.34
C VAL A 83 0.45 2.76 10.08
N ALA A 84 0.64 1.78 9.19
CA ALA A 84 -0.14 1.64 7.97
C ALA A 84 -1.65 1.44 8.24
N GLU A 85 -2.02 0.64 9.24
CA GLU A 85 -3.41 0.43 9.65
C GLU A 85 -4.04 1.74 10.13
N GLU A 86 -3.35 2.48 11.00
CA GLU A 86 -3.87 3.75 11.53
C GLU A 86 -4.02 4.82 10.44
N LEU A 87 -3.05 4.98 9.55
CA LEU A 87 -3.13 5.92 8.44
C LEU A 87 -4.24 5.56 7.44
N ALA A 88 -4.41 4.26 7.13
CA ALA A 88 -5.46 3.79 6.22
C ALA A 88 -6.87 4.01 6.78
N ARG A 89 -7.03 3.98 8.09
CA ARG A 89 -8.28 4.37 8.77
C ARG A 89 -8.69 5.80 8.41
N GLY A 90 -7.75 6.71 8.25
CA GLY A 90 -8.01 8.09 7.83
C GLY A 90 -8.18 8.22 6.32
N TRP A 91 -7.19 7.74 5.57
CA TRP A 91 -7.17 7.80 4.11
C TRP A 91 -6.21 6.77 3.52
N LEU A 92 -6.71 5.87 2.68
CA LEU A 92 -5.89 4.81 2.07
C LEU A 92 -4.65 5.36 1.37
N SER A 93 -4.77 6.49 0.68
CA SER A 93 -3.68 7.09 -0.10
C SER A 93 -2.55 7.60 0.78
N VAL A 94 -2.85 8.12 1.98
CA VAL A 94 -1.81 8.52 2.94
C VAL A 94 -1.04 7.31 3.46
N SER A 95 -1.73 6.20 3.75
CA SER A 95 -1.07 4.93 4.05
C SER A 95 -0.29 4.37 2.86
N GLY A 96 -0.75 4.61 1.64
CA GLY A 96 -0.02 4.27 0.42
C GLY A 96 1.23 5.14 0.21
N LEU A 97 1.20 6.41 0.64
CA LEU A 97 2.35 7.31 0.60
C LEU A 97 3.46 6.84 1.55
N LEU A 98 3.11 6.27 2.70
CA LEU A 98 4.04 5.63 3.64
C LEU A 98 4.98 4.62 2.94
N ALA A 99 4.46 3.85 1.99
CA ALA A 99 5.23 2.86 1.23
C ALA A 99 6.24 3.46 0.26
N ARG A 100 6.15 4.76 -0.05
CA ARG A 100 7.09 5.44 -0.96
C ARG A 100 8.46 5.68 -0.33
N GLY A 101 8.54 5.65 1.01
CA GLY A 101 9.78 5.68 1.77
C GLY A 101 10.22 4.27 2.20
N ASN A 102 9.33 3.53 2.81
CA ASN A 102 9.64 2.21 3.34
C ASN A 102 9.66 1.15 2.22
N GLY A 103 10.56 0.21 2.28
CA GLY A 103 10.70 -0.85 1.28
C GLY A 103 11.53 -0.46 0.04
N MET A 104 12.15 0.70 0.07
CA MET A 104 13.13 1.14 -0.93
C MET A 104 14.54 0.71 -0.51
N GLY A 105 15.41 0.51 -1.50
CA GLY A 105 16.81 0.13 -1.25
C GLY A 105 17.17 -1.28 -1.73
N GLY A 106 16.20 -2.07 -2.12
CA GLY A 106 16.47 -3.33 -2.82
C GLY A 106 17.23 -3.06 -4.12
N GLY A 107 18.42 -3.64 -4.25
CA GLY A 107 19.28 -3.45 -5.42
C GLY A 107 20.15 -2.20 -5.40
N PHE A 108 20.07 -1.33 -4.40
CA PHE A 108 21.00 -0.22 -4.23
C PHE A 108 22.40 -0.71 -3.86
N THR A 109 23.43 -0.10 -4.44
CA THR A 109 24.80 -0.25 -3.96
C THR A 109 24.96 0.43 -2.60
N ALA A 110 26.03 0.10 -1.86
CA ALA A 110 26.31 0.75 -0.58
C ALA A 110 26.45 2.28 -0.73
N GLU A 111 27.03 2.76 -1.83
CA GLU A 111 27.13 4.18 -2.14
C GLU A 111 25.75 4.83 -2.38
N GLN A 112 24.89 4.15 -3.15
CA GLN A 112 23.52 4.60 -3.37
C GLN A 112 22.70 4.61 -2.06
N GLN A 113 22.85 3.60 -1.21
CA GLN A 113 22.21 3.56 0.11
C GLN A 113 22.65 4.75 0.97
N ALA A 114 23.95 4.98 1.11
CA ALA A 114 24.49 6.08 1.90
C ALA A 114 24.02 7.46 1.38
N ARG A 115 23.88 7.62 0.07
CA ARG A 115 23.42 8.87 -0.57
C ARG A 115 21.91 9.09 -0.48
N LEU A 116 21.13 8.03 -0.68
CA LEU A 116 19.69 8.13 -0.95
C LEU A 116 18.83 7.83 0.26
N LEU A 117 19.15 6.82 1.06
CA LEU A 117 18.31 6.42 2.20
C LEU A 117 18.11 7.54 3.24
N PRO A 118 19.10 8.37 3.58
CA PRO A 118 18.87 9.52 4.47
C PRO A 118 17.85 10.53 3.93
N ARG A 119 17.81 10.73 2.61
CA ARG A 119 16.82 11.59 1.96
C ARG A 119 15.43 10.96 1.95
N VAL A 120 15.38 9.64 1.74
CA VAL A 120 14.12 8.87 1.82
C VAL A 120 13.55 8.95 3.23
N ALA A 121 14.35 8.70 4.26
CA ALA A 121 13.91 8.74 5.66
C ALA A 121 13.29 10.10 6.05
N ARG A 122 13.83 11.20 5.49
CA ARG A 122 13.29 12.57 5.68
C ARG A 122 12.15 12.92 4.73
N GLY A 123 11.65 12.00 3.89
CA GLY A 123 10.59 12.27 2.91
C GLY A 123 10.99 13.23 1.79
N GLU A 124 12.28 13.50 1.62
CA GLU A 124 12.83 14.41 0.61
C GLU A 124 12.99 13.73 -0.77
N TRP A 125 13.00 12.40 -0.79
CA TRP A 125 13.23 11.63 -2.00
C TRP A 125 12.34 10.37 -2.00
N LEU A 126 11.19 10.45 -2.65
CA LEU A 126 10.15 9.42 -2.66
C LEU A 126 9.93 8.87 -4.06
N GLY A 127 9.65 7.58 -4.16
CA GLY A 127 9.62 6.86 -5.42
C GLY A 127 8.26 6.40 -5.89
N ALA A 128 8.20 6.11 -7.19
CA ALA A 128 7.11 5.39 -7.82
C ALA A 128 7.63 4.11 -8.49
N TYR A 129 6.72 3.18 -8.79
CA TYR A 129 7.00 1.95 -9.53
C TYR A 129 6.36 1.97 -10.91
N ALA A 130 7.11 1.56 -11.93
CA ALA A 130 6.66 1.35 -13.29
C ALA A 130 6.96 -0.11 -13.70
N LEU A 131 6.12 -1.04 -13.22
CA LEU A 131 6.25 -2.49 -13.42
C LEU A 131 5.23 -2.99 -14.43
N SER A 132 3.94 -2.85 -14.13
CA SER A 132 2.84 -3.41 -14.90
C SER A 132 2.65 -2.70 -16.24
N GLU A 133 2.07 -3.42 -17.20
CA GLU A 133 1.64 -2.92 -18.51
C GLU A 133 0.15 -3.22 -18.72
N ALA A 134 -0.48 -2.61 -19.72
CA ALA A 134 -1.89 -2.83 -20.01
C ALA A 134 -2.20 -4.34 -20.21
N GLU A 135 -1.29 -5.06 -20.90
CA GLU A 135 -1.40 -6.49 -21.20
C GLU A 135 -0.70 -7.39 -20.18
N ALA A 136 0.02 -6.82 -19.19
CA ALA A 136 0.83 -7.58 -18.24
C ALA A 136 0.69 -7.02 -16.80
N GLY A 137 -0.43 -7.30 -16.15
CA GLY A 137 -0.72 -7.00 -14.75
C GLY A 137 -0.37 -8.18 -13.84
N SER A 138 -1.26 -9.16 -13.72
CA SER A 138 -1.00 -10.40 -12.96
C SER A 138 0.13 -11.24 -13.58
N ASP A 139 0.29 -11.15 -14.90
CA ASP A 139 1.34 -11.83 -15.66
C ASP A 139 2.54 -10.90 -15.91
N VAL A 140 3.08 -10.32 -14.85
CA VAL A 140 4.18 -9.35 -14.95
C VAL A 140 5.48 -9.95 -15.52
N ALA A 141 5.60 -11.26 -15.57
CA ALA A 141 6.71 -11.94 -16.25
C ALA A 141 6.69 -11.68 -17.77
N ASN A 142 5.56 -11.27 -18.32
CA ASN A 142 5.34 -11.05 -19.75
C ASN A 142 5.39 -9.58 -20.19
N ILE A 143 5.97 -8.68 -19.38
CA ILE A 143 6.16 -7.28 -19.79
C ILE A 143 6.95 -7.19 -21.10
N SER A 144 6.63 -6.19 -21.91
CA SER A 144 7.16 -5.95 -23.25
C SER A 144 8.01 -4.68 -23.38
N CYS A 145 7.87 -3.72 -22.44
CA CYS A 145 8.73 -2.54 -22.38
C CYS A 145 10.18 -2.97 -22.33
N ARG A 146 11.00 -2.47 -23.27
CA ARG A 146 12.37 -2.92 -23.49
C ARG A 146 13.39 -1.84 -23.18
N ALA A 147 14.56 -2.27 -22.73
CA ALA A 147 15.74 -1.45 -22.60
C ALA A 147 16.88 -2.08 -23.42
N VAL A 148 17.44 -1.32 -24.34
CA VAL A 148 18.53 -1.78 -25.21
C VAL A 148 19.79 -0.99 -24.88
N ARG A 149 20.91 -1.69 -24.72
CA ARG A 149 22.20 -1.06 -24.45
C ARG A 149 22.71 -0.32 -25.69
N ASP A 150 23.06 0.95 -25.52
CA ASP A 150 23.67 1.78 -26.56
C ASP A 150 24.86 2.55 -25.97
N GLY A 151 26.05 1.96 -26.09
CA GLY A 151 27.28 2.49 -25.50
C GLY A 151 27.21 2.54 -23.96
N ASP A 152 27.30 3.72 -23.41
CA ASP A 152 27.24 4.03 -21.98
C ASP A 152 25.82 4.37 -21.46
N ALA A 153 24.82 4.10 -22.28
CA ALA A 153 23.41 4.38 -21.97
C ALA A 153 22.52 3.17 -22.23
N TRP A 154 21.31 3.23 -21.68
CA TRP A 154 20.16 2.40 -22.04
C TRP A 154 19.14 3.25 -22.79
N VAL A 155 18.58 2.71 -23.87
CA VAL A 155 17.48 3.29 -24.65
C VAL A 155 16.21 2.49 -24.33
N ILE A 156 15.21 3.16 -23.79
CA ILE A 156 13.99 2.53 -23.30
C ILE A 156 12.81 2.90 -24.19
N ASN A 157 12.06 1.87 -24.60
CA ASN A 157 10.87 2.00 -25.43
C ASN A 157 9.74 1.10 -24.92
N GLY A 158 8.52 1.62 -24.87
CA GLY A 158 7.33 0.89 -24.46
C GLY A 158 6.42 1.70 -23.58
N THR A 159 5.48 1.01 -22.92
CA THR A 159 4.47 1.64 -22.05
C THR A 159 4.41 0.95 -20.70
N LYS A 160 4.06 1.71 -19.68
CA LYS A 160 3.77 1.22 -18.33
C LYS A 160 2.43 1.72 -17.84
N MET A 161 1.72 0.89 -17.10
CA MET A 161 0.37 1.18 -16.61
C MET A 161 0.33 1.12 -15.08
N TRP A 162 -0.59 1.87 -14.49
CA TRP A 162 -0.81 1.91 -13.04
C TRP A 162 0.36 2.49 -12.24
N CYS A 163 1.10 3.42 -12.83
CA CYS A 163 2.23 4.09 -12.17
C CYS A 163 1.72 5.17 -11.21
N THR A 164 1.28 4.76 -10.03
CA THR A 164 0.73 5.67 -9.02
C THR A 164 1.82 6.57 -8.45
N TYR A 165 1.52 7.88 -8.32
CA TYR A 165 2.44 8.89 -7.78
C TYR A 165 3.60 9.26 -8.72
N ALA A 166 3.61 8.81 -9.98
CA ALA A 166 4.78 8.95 -10.85
C ALA A 166 5.16 10.40 -11.17
N ASP A 167 4.20 11.31 -11.26
CA ASP A 167 4.44 12.74 -11.47
C ASP A 167 5.07 13.41 -10.24
N GLN A 168 4.57 13.10 -9.05
CA GLN A 168 5.02 13.67 -7.78
C GLN A 168 6.25 12.95 -7.18
N ALA A 169 6.67 11.84 -7.77
CA ALA A 169 7.85 11.11 -7.35
C ALA A 169 9.14 11.83 -7.77
N ASP A 170 10.20 11.66 -6.96
CA ASP A 170 11.55 12.13 -7.25
C ASP A 170 12.32 11.13 -8.12
N TYR A 171 11.83 9.88 -8.18
CA TYR A 171 12.36 8.83 -9.04
C TYR A 171 11.29 7.79 -9.36
N VAL A 172 11.56 7.02 -10.42
CA VAL A 172 10.74 5.87 -10.80
C VAL A 172 11.63 4.62 -10.85
N VAL A 173 11.22 3.55 -10.17
CA VAL A 173 11.81 2.22 -10.35
C VAL A 173 11.12 1.59 -11.55
N LEU A 174 11.84 1.52 -12.65
CA LEU A 174 11.35 1.04 -13.94
C LEU A 174 11.83 -0.39 -14.19
N PHE A 175 10.89 -1.26 -14.55
CA PHE A 175 11.17 -2.63 -14.97
C PHE A 175 11.04 -2.73 -16.49
N ALA A 176 12.10 -3.16 -17.15
CA ALA A 176 12.11 -3.33 -18.61
C ALA A 176 12.86 -4.59 -19.01
N ARG A 177 12.55 -5.10 -20.18
CA ARG A 177 13.20 -6.27 -20.74
C ARG A 177 14.54 -5.88 -21.40
N THR A 178 15.62 -6.50 -20.98
CA THR A 178 16.95 -6.32 -21.55
C THR A 178 17.38 -7.51 -22.41
N ASP A 179 16.76 -8.68 -22.25
CA ASP A 179 17.03 -9.86 -23.09
C ASP A 179 16.17 -9.77 -24.37
N PRO A 180 16.78 -9.68 -25.55
CA PRO A 180 16.07 -9.71 -26.82
C PRO A 180 15.50 -11.09 -27.15
N ASP A 181 16.15 -12.16 -26.66
CA ASP A 181 15.81 -13.56 -26.96
C ASP A 181 15.00 -14.17 -25.82
N ARG A 182 13.77 -13.70 -25.68
CA ARG A 182 12.86 -14.14 -24.63
C ARG A 182 12.67 -15.66 -24.62
N ASP A 183 13.01 -16.30 -23.49
CA ASP A 183 12.72 -17.71 -23.24
C ASP A 183 11.21 -17.89 -22.92
N PRO A 184 10.43 -18.56 -23.79
CA PRO A 184 8.99 -18.75 -23.55
C PRO A 184 8.69 -19.56 -22.29
N ASP A 185 9.59 -20.49 -21.91
CA ASP A 185 9.42 -21.37 -20.74
C ASP A 185 9.80 -20.65 -19.43
N LYS A 186 10.58 -19.57 -19.54
CA LYS A 186 11.06 -18.76 -18.42
C LYS A 186 10.90 -17.26 -18.67
N PRO A 187 9.68 -16.78 -18.91
CA PRO A 187 9.41 -15.41 -19.35
C PRO A 187 9.87 -14.35 -18.34
N HIS A 188 10.04 -14.71 -17.06
CA HIS A 188 10.53 -13.84 -16.00
C HIS A 188 12.04 -13.51 -16.11
N ARG A 189 12.81 -14.28 -16.91
CA ARG A 189 14.22 -13.99 -17.16
C ARG A 189 14.37 -12.81 -18.13
N GLY A 190 15.49 -12.12 -18.04
CA GLY A 190 15.80 -11.01 -18.93
C GLY A 190 15.01 -9.72 -18.62
N ILE A 191 14.35 -9.63 -17.48
CA ILE A 191 13.78 -8.38 -16.94
C ILE A 191 14.83 -7.74 -16.05
N SER A 192 15.12 -6.46 -16.28
CA SER A 192 16.03 -5.63 -15.48
C SER A 192 15.28 -4.50 -14.79
N THR A 193 15.90 -3.94 -13.79
CA THR A 193 15.34 -2.83 -13.02
C THR A 193 16.24 -1.61 -13.13
N PHE A 194 15.65 -0.44 -13.31
CA PHE A 194 16.36 0.81 -13.50
C PHE A 194 15.87 1.87 -12.52
N LEU A 195 16.79 2.67 -12.00
CA LEU A 195 16.50 3.87 -11.24
C LEU A 195 16.42 5.07 -12.18
N VAL A 196 15.24 5.61 -12.39
CA VAL A 196 15.00 6.79 -13.19
C VAL A 196 14.81 7.99 -12.26
N GLU A 197 15.90 8.68 -11.94
CA GLU A 197 15.83 9.93 -11.18
C GLU A 197 15.18 11.04 -12.02
N LYS A 198 14.31 11.85 -11.44
CA LYS A 198 13.58 12.91 -12.13
C LYS A 198 13.26 14.08 -11.22
N GLU A 199 12.88 15.18 -11.81
CA GLU A 199 12.33 16.32 -11.08
C GLU A 199 10.86 16.07 -10.71
N ARG A 200 10.48 16.40 -9.48
CA ARG A 200 9.11 16.28 -8.98
C ARG A 200 8.17 17.19 -9.79
N GLY A 201 6.98 16.69 -10.12
CA GLY A 201 5.97 17.42 -10.88
C GLY A 201 6.18 17.43 -12.39
N SER A 202 7.20 16.76 -12.91
CA SER A 202 7.50 16.71 -14.35
C SER A 202 7.91 15.32 -14.81
N PHE A 203 7.84 15.08 -16.11
CA PHE A 203 8.44 13.90 -16.77
C PHE A 203 9.61 14.33 -17.64
N PRO A 204 10.76 13.62 -17.60
CA PRO A 204 11.90 13.89 -18.48
C PRO A 204 11.53 13.76 -19.97
N SER A 205 12.32 14.42 -20.82
CA SER A 205 12.21 14.21 -22.29
C SER A 205 12.35 12.73 -22.65
N GLY A 206 11.45 12.23 -23.51
CA GLY A 206 11.33 10.81 -23.84
C GLY A 206 10.36 10.04 -22.93
N ILE A 207 9.80 10.67 -21.89
CA ILE A 207 8.69 10.13 -21.11
C ILE A 207 7.48 11.04 -21.27
N SER A 208 6.33 10.45 -21.57
CA SER A 208 5.03 11.11 -21.50
C SER A 208 4.07 10.34 -20.60
N GLY A 209 3.13 11.03 -19.97
CA GLY A 209 2.19 10.44 -19.02
C GLY A 209 0.75 10.86 -19.30
N ASN A 210 -0.18 9.90 -19.22
CA ASN A 210 -1.61 10.14 -19.24
C ASN A 210 -2.23 9.74 -17.89
N PRO A 211 -2.96 10.64 -17.20
CA PRO A 211 -3.58 10.30 -15.92
C PRO A 211 -4.75 9.34 -16.14
N VAL A 212 -4.79 8.27 -15.33
CA VAL A 212 -5.84 7.26 -15.33
C VAL A 212 -7.01 7.72 -14.46
N ARG A 213 -8.22 7.73 -15.00
CA ARG A 213 -9.44 8.04 -14.23
C ARG A 213 -9.81 6.85 -13.34
N LYS A 214 -9.91 7.09 -12.03
CA LYS A 214 -10.19 6.09 -11.00
C LYS A 214 -11.56 6.35 -10.35
N ILE A 215 -12.12 5.33 -9.71
CA ILE A 215 -13.36 5.43 -8.91
C ILE A 215 -13.08 5.65 -7.42
N GLY A 216 -11.85 5.51 -6.96
CA GLY A 216 -11.37 5.69 -5.59
C GLY A 216 -9.87 5.86 -5.55
N TYR A 217 -9.26 5.76 -4.33
CA TYR A 217 -7.83 5.93 -4.13
C TYR A 217 -7.38 7.31 -4.63
N PHE A 218 -8.19 8.32 -4.30
CA PHE A 218 -7.86 9.72 -4.56
C PHE A 218 -6.74 10.17 -3.61
N GLY A 219 -6.27 11.40 -3.77
CA GLY A 219 -5.11 11.90 -3.01
C GLY A 219 -3.82 11.92 -3.83
N TRP A 220 -3.82 11.31 -5.00
CA TRP A 220 -2.75 11.30 -5.99
C TRP A 220 -3.21 10.80 -7.35
N GLN A 221 -2.40 11.05 -8.36
CA GLN A 221 -2.66 10.54 -9.71
C GLN A 221 -2.03 9.15 -9.91
N THR A 222 -2.66 8.38 -10.78
CA THR A 222 -2.12 7.12 -11.32
C THR A 222 -1.93 7.30 -12.81
N TRP A 223 -0.81 6.91 -13.34
CA TRP A 223 -0.39 7.25 -14.69
C TRP A 223 -0.24 6.01 -15.57
N GLU A 224 -0.57 6.18 -16.83
CA GLU A 224 0.01 5.45 -17.94
C GLU A 224 1.25 6.24 -18.39
N LEU A 225 2.41 5.58 -18.46
CA LEU A 225 3.67 6.19 -18.91
C LEU A 225 4.08 5.57 -20.24
N SER A 226 4.47 6.42 -21.20
CA SER A 226 5.04 6.01 -22.48
C SER A 226 6.51 6.46 -22.54
N PHE A 227 7.35 5.56 -22.98
CA PHE A 227 8.79 5.76 -23.19
C PHE A 227 9.06 5.70 -24.69
N ASP A 228 9.66 6.76 -25.24
CA ASP A 228 9.99 6.91 -26.66
C ASP A 228 11.46 7.33 -26.77
N ASP A 229 12.30 6.38 -27.16
CA ASP A 229 13.75 6.51 -27.19
C ASP A 229 14.35 7.18 -25.94
N PHE A 230 13.73 6.88 -24.77
CA PHE A 230 14.15 7.46 -23.50
C PHE A 230 15.51 6.93 -23.09
N ARG A 231 16.48 7.82 -22.91
CA ARG A 231 17.87 7.50 -22.60
C ARG A 231 18.18 7.72 -21.12
N ILE A 232 18.79 6.70 -20.51
CA ILE A 232 19.31 6.78 -19.14
C ILE A 232 20.75 6.26 -19.09
N PRO A 233 21.59 6.72 -18.13
CA PRO A 233 22.95 6.24 -17.98
C PRO A 233 23.03 4.73 -17.72
N ALA A 234 24.15 4.12 -18.04
CA ALA A 234 24.36 2.69 -17.84
C ALA A 234 24.30 2.27 -16.38
N ASP A 235 24.73 3.14 -15.47
CA ASP A 235 24.74 2.96 -14.01
C ASP A 235 23.36 3.16 -13.34
N ALA A 236 22.34 3.54 -14.11
CA ALA A 236 20.96 3.53 -13.66
C ALA A 236 20.41 2.10 -13.42
N LEU A 237 21.12 1.06 -13.88
CA LEU A 237 20.75 -0.33 -13.62
C LEU A 237 20.83 -0.63 -12.11
N LEU A 238 19.76 -1.16 -11.55
CA LEU A 238 19.70 -1.63 -10.17
C LEU A 238 19.95 -3.13 -10.09
N GLY A 239 20.92 -3.54 -9.29
CA GLY A 239 21.30 -4.95 -9.15
C GLY A 239 21.94 -5.52 -10.42
N GLU A 240 21.62 -6.76 -10.77
CA GLU A 240 22.15 -7.47 -11.93
C GLU A 240 21.18 -7.39 -13.13
N GLU A 241 21.73 -7.26 -14.32
CA GLU A 241 20.97 -7.34 -15.57
C GLU A 241 20.23 -8.69 -15.68
N GLY A 242 18.96 -8.64 -16.09
CA GLY A 242 18.13 -9.83 -16.24
C GLY A 242 17.58 -10.40 -14.93
N LYS A 243 17.85 -9.78 -13.78
CA LYS A 243 17.41 -10.23 -12.45
C LYS A 243 16.30 -9.36 -11.81
N GLY A 244 15.78 -8.39 -12.53
CA GLY A 244 14.77 -7.45 -12.00
C GLY A 244 13.49 -8.12 -11.53
N PHE A 245 13.05 -9.21 -12.14
CA PHE A 245 11.89 -9.96 -11.67
C PHE A 245 12.07 -10.47 -10.23
N TYR A 246 13.26 -10.99 -9.92
CA TYR A 246 13.55 -11.48 -8.56
C TYR A 246 13.59 -10.34 -7.54
N MET A 247 14.04 -9.15 -7.95
CA MET A 247 13.96 -7.94 -7.12
C MET A 247 12.51 -7.55 -6.86
N ALA A 248 11.65 -7.58 -7.88
CA ALA A 248 10.22 -7.27 -7.72
C ALA A 248 9.53 -8.22 -6.73
N VAL A 249 9.92 -9.51 -6.72
CA VAL A 249 9.26 -10.51 -5.84
C VAL A 249 9.88 -10.61 -4.45
N SER A 250 11.11 -10.15 -4.22
CA SER A 250 11.80 -10.25 -2.93
C SER A 250 11.11 -9.49 -1.79
N GLY A 251 10.45 -8.36 -2.09
CA GLY A 251 9.70 -7.55 -1.12
C GLY A 251 8.22 -7.90 -0.98
N LEU A 252 7.73 -8.95 -1.67
CA LEU A 252 6.29 -9.21 -1.72
C LEU A 252 5.68 -9.65 -0.39
N GLU A 253 6.42 -10.29 0.49
CA GLU A 253 5.92 -10.68 1.82
C GLU A 253 5.60 -9.43 2.64
N VAL A 254 6.50 -8.45 2.67
CA VAL A 254 6.30 -7.14 3.30
C VAL A 254 5.14 -6.38 2.63
N GLY A 255 5.10 -6.33 1.30
CA GLY A 255 4.02 -5.67 0.56
C GLY A 255 2.64 -6.28 0.87
N ARG A 256 2.54 -7.61 0.97
CA ARG A 256 1.29 -8.30 1.33
C ARG A 256 0.85 -8.01 2.75
N ALA A 257 1.78 -8.01 3.72
CA ALA A 257 1.49 -7.64 5.12
C ALA A 257 1.02 -6.18 5.21
N HIS A 258 1.69 -5.26 4.53
CA HIS A 258 1.30 -3.86 4.44
C HIS A 258 -0.07 -3.67 3.78
N THR A 259 -0.37 -4.41 2.70
CA THR A 259 -1.69 -4.38 2.07
C THR A 259 -2.78 -4.88 3.02
N ALA A 260 -2.50 -5.94 3.77
CA ALA A 260 -3.42 -6.45 4.79
C ALA A 260 -3.68 -5.39 5.88
N ALA A 261 -2.64 -4.73 6.39
CA ALA A 261 -2.78 -3.66 7.38
C ALA A 261 -3.66 -2.50 6.88
N ARG A 262 -3.46 -2.07 5.63
CA ARG A 262 -4.30 -1.03 5.00
C ARG A 262 -5.76 -1.46 4.87
N ALA A 263 -6.00 -2.70 4.46
CA ALA A 263 -7.35 -3.26 4.34
C ALA A 263 -8.06 -3.33 5.71
N ILE A 264 -7.32 -3.75 6.76
CA ILE A 264 -7.81 -3.77 8.14
C ILE A 264 -8.16 -2.36 8.61
N GLY A 265 -7.33 -1.36 8.31
CA GLY A 265 -7.59 0.05 8.64
C GLY A 265 -8.90 0.57 8.04
N LEU A 266 -9.14 0.29 6.75
CA LEU A 266 -10.39 0.65 6.06
C LEU A 266 -11.62 -0.04 6.67
N ALA A 267 -11.52 -1.34 6.95
CA ALA A 267 -12.60 -2.09 7.57
C ALA A 267 -12.94 -1.57 8.97
N ARG A 268 -11.89 -1.25 9.77
CA ARG A 268 -12.05 -0.65 11.10
C ARG A 268 -12.72 0.72 11.02
N ALA A 269 -12.34 1.56 10.07
CA ALA A 269 -12.98 2.85 9.86
C ALA A 269 -14.49 2.70 9.59
N ALA A 270 -14.87 1.80 8.68
CA ALA A 270 -16.27 1.52 8.38
C ALA A 270 -17.04 0.97 9.59
N LEU A 271 -16.40 0.15 10.44
CA LEU A 271 -16.99 -0.34 11.69
C LEU A 271 -17.22 0.80 12.69
N GLU A 272 -16.20 1.65 12.92
CA GLU A 272 -16.27 2.78 13.86
C GLU A 272 -17.34 3.78 13.42
N ASP A 273 -17.41 4.13 12.14
CA ASP A 273 -18.45 5.00 11.57
C ASP A 273 -19.85 4.37 11.74
N SER A 274 -19.97 3.05 11.50
CA SER A 274 -21.23 2.34 11.68
C SER A 274 -21.70 2.34 13.14
N ILE A 275 -20.78 2.13 14.10
CA ILE A 275 -21.10 2.19 15.55
C ILE A 275 -21.61 3.58 15.93
N ALA A 276 -20.94 4.64 15.46
CA ALA A 276 -21.36 6.02 15.72
C ALA A 276 -22.73 6.32 15.11
N TYR A 277 -22.95 5.87 13.87
CA TYR A 277 -24.20 6.10 13.15
C TYR A 277 -25.40 5.39 13.80
N VAL A 278 -25.27 4.10 14.12
CA VAL A 278 -26.40 3.35 14.72
C VAL A 278 -26.75 3.82 16.12
N ALA A 279 -25.84 4.48 16.83
CA ALA A 279 -26.09 5.04 18.15
C ALA A 279 -26.96 6.31 18.11
N THR A 280 -26.93 7.06 17.00
CA THR A 280 -27.58 8.37 16.88
C THR A 280 -28.76 8.37 15.90
N ARG A 281 -28.71 7.55 14.86
CA ARG A 281 -29.79 7.47 13.86
C ARG A 281 -31.02 6.77 14.45
N GLU A 282 -32.16 7.43 14.39
CA GLU A 282 -33.43 6.89 14.89
C GLU A 282 -34.35 6.49 13.72
N GLN A 283 -35.00 5.36 13.85
CA GLN A 283 -36.14 4.89 13.04
C GLN A 283 -37.07 4.03 13.89
N PHE A 284 -38.35 4.04 13.55
CA PHE A 284 -39.39 3.31 14.32
C PHE A 284 -39.37 3.67 15.80
N GLY A 285 -39.08 4.95 16.13
CA GLY A 285 -39.15 5.51 17.48
C GLY A 285 -37.96 5.14 18.40
N GLN A 286 -36.85 4.63 17.86
CA GLN A 286 -35.67 4.28 18.65
C GLN A 286 -34.39 4.37 17.82
N PRO A 287 -33.20 4.50 18.44
CA PRO A 287 -31.93 4.36 17.76
C PRO A 287 -31.83 3.02 17.03
N ILE A 288 -31.34 3.04 15.77
CA ILE A 288 -31.31 1.83 14.96
C ILE A 288 -30.35 0.74 15.52
N GLY A 289 -29.42 1.12 16.37
CA GLY A 289 -28.58 0.20 17.14
C GLY A 289 -29.33 -0.68 18.14
N GLN A 290 -30.61 -0.42 18.38
CA GLN A 290 -31.45 -1.31 19.20
C GLN A 290 -31.96 -2.52 18.42
N PHE A 291 -31.94 -2.49 17.07
CA PHE A 291 -32.38 -3.62 16.27
C PHE A 291 -31.37 -4.75 16.31
N GLN A 292 -31.81 -5.95 16.66
CA GLN A 292 -30.94 -7.13 16.83
C GLN A 292 -30.09 -7.43 15.60
N TYR A 293 -30.65 -7.30 14.40
CA TYR A 293 -29.93 -7.55 13.14
C TYR A 293 -28.69 -6.65 13.01
N LEU A 294 -28.83 -5.34 13.23
CA LEU A 294 -27.70 -4.40 13.11
C LEU A 294 -26.63 -4.65 14.19
N ARG A 295 -27.05 -5.01 15.39
CA ARG A 295 -26.12 -5.41 16.46
C ARG A 295 -25.29 -6.63 16.08
N PHE A 296 -25.92 -7.62 15.44
CA PHE A 296 -25.23 -8.82 15.00
C PHE A 296 -24.28 -8.54 13.83
N GLU A 297 -24.66 -7.68 12.89
CA GLU A 297 -23.75 -7.26 11.82
C GLU A 297 -22.51 -6.54 12.36
N ILE A 298 -22.67 -5.59 13.29
CA ILE A 298 -21.54 -4.93 13.96
C ILE A 298 -20.63 -5.95 14.68
N ALA A 299 -21.21 -6.93 15.36
CA ALA A 299 -20.44 -7.98 16.04
C ALA A 299 -19.63 -8.85 15.05
N LYS A 300 -20.23 -9.22 13.90
CA LYS A 300 -19.53 -9.96 12.82
C LYS A 300 -18.39 -9.13 12.22
N MET A 301 -18.66 -7.84 11.90
CA MET A 301 -17.64 -6.93 11.40
C MET A 301 -16.44 -6.86 12.35
N ALA A 302 -16.68 -6.70 13.65
CA ALA A 302 -15.63 -6.64 14.67
C ALA A 302 -14.83 -7.95 14.76
N ALA A 303 -15.50 -9.10 14.74
CA ALA A 303 -14.86 -10.41 14.80
C ALA A 303 -13.99 -10.69 13.56
N ASP A 304 -14.49 -10.38 12.36
CA ASP A 304 -13.79 -10.56 11.10
C ASP A 304 -12.53 -9.68 11.03
N ILE A 305 -12.63 -8.41 11.44
CA ILE A 305 -11.49 -7.48 11.52
C ILE A 305 -10.42 -8.02 12.46
N GLU A 306 -10.82 -8.45 13.66
CA GLU A 306 -9.86 -8.93 14.66
C GLU A 306 -9.16 -10.21 14.20
N ALA A 307 -9.86 -11.14 13.58
CA ALA A 307 -9.27 -12.36 13.01
C ALA A 307 -8.21 -12.02 11.93
N ALA A 308 -8.52 -11.09 11.03
CA ALA A 308 -7.57 -10.65 10.00
C ALA A 308 -6.36 -9.93 10.62
N ARG A 309 -6.56 -9.11 11.65
CA ARG A 309 -5.48 -8.40 12.37
C ARG A 309 -4.52 -9.37 13.05
N GLN A 310 -5.02 -10.38 13.75
CA GLN A 310 -4.18 -11.38 14.40
C GLN A 310 -3.33 -12.17 13.38
N LEU A 311 -3.89 -12.49 12.22
CA LEU A 311 -3.13 -13.11 11.13
C LEU A 311 -2.03 -12.17 10.60
N MET A 312 -2.32 -10.88 10.42
CA MET A 312 -1.33 -9.88 10.00
C MET A 312 -0.23 -9.72 11.04
N TYR A 313 -0.52 -9.68 12.34
CA TYR A 313 0.48 -9.63 13.40
C TYR A 313 1.41 -10.85 13.39
N SER A 314 0.84 -12.04 13.18
CA SER A 314 1.61 -13.27 13.05
C SER A 314 2.57 -13.24 11.85
N VAL A 315 2.11 -12.76 10.70
CA VAL A 315 2.93 -12.64 9.48
C VAL A 315 4.02 -11.58 9.65
N ALA A 316 3.69 -10.39 10.15
CA ALA A 316 4.68 -9.34 10.40
C ALA A 316 5.79 -9.81 11.36
N THR A 317 5.42 -10.49 12.46
CA THR A 317 6.38 -11.08 13.38
C THR A 317 7.27 -12.13 12.72
N ALA A 318 6.71 -12.95 11.83
CA ALA A 318 7.48 -13.95 11.10
C ALA A 318 8.52 -13.30 10.17
N ILE A 319 8.14 -12.24 9.45
CA ILE A 319 9.05 -11.48 8.59
C ILE A 319 10.17 -10.85 9.42
N ASP A 320 9.85 -10.19 10.53
CA ASP A 320 10.83 -9.55 11.41
C ASP A 320 11.81 -10.55 12.04
N SER A 321 11.40 -11.80 12.22
CA SER A 321 12.30 -12.89 12.66
C SER A 321 13.18 -13.47 11.55
N GLY A 322 13.08 -12.96 10.32
CA GLY A 322 13.80 -13.49 9.15
C GLY A 322 13.24 -14.80 8.62
N ARG A 323 12.06 -15.24 9.08
CA ARG A 323 11.43 -16.47 8.61
C ARG A 323 10.73 -16.23 7.26
N ARG A 324 11.03 -17.06 6.28
CA ARG A 324 10.27 -17.09 5.03
C ARG A 324 8.81 -17.49 5.32
N CYS A 325 7.85 -16.67 4.90
CA CYS A 325 6.42 -16.86 5.17
C CYS A 325 5.53 -16.50 3.97
N SER A 326 5.97 -16.89 2.77
CA SER A 326 5.30 -16.54 1.51
C SER A 326 3.86 -17.05 1.44
N LEU A 327 3.61 -18.27 1.95
CA LEU A 327 2.28 -18.88 2.06
C LEU A 327 1.39 -18.07 3.00
N GLU A 328 1.87 -17.82 4.21
CA GLU A 328 1.11 -17.10 5.25
C GLU A 328 0.87 -15.64 4.85
N ALA A 329 1.83 -14.99 4.20
CA ALA A 329 1.68 -13.64 3.68
C ALA A 329 0.61 -13.55 2.58
N ALA A 330 0.55 -14.56 1.69
CA ALA A 330 -0.50 -14.66 0.69
C ALA A 330 -1.88 -14.89 1.32
N MET A 331 -1.98 -15.79 2.32
CA MET A 331 -3.20 -16.00 3.10
C MET A 331 -3.65 -14.72 3.82
N CYS A 332 -2.72 -14.01 4.44
CA CYS A 332 -2.97 -12.77 5.17
C CYS A 332 -3.57 -11.70 4.25
N LYS A 333 -2.93 -11.46 3.09
CA LYS A 333 -3.42 -10.49 2.10
C LYS A 333 -4.81 -10.88 1.61
N LEU A 334 -5.03 -12.14 1.24
CA LEU A 334 -6.32 -12.65 0.77
C LEU A 334 -7.42 -12.43 1.81
N VAL A 335 -7.22 -12.93 3.03
CA VAL A 335 -8.21 -12.83 4.13
C VAL A 335 -8.54 -11.38 4.44
N ALA A 336 -7.53 -10.51 4.61
CA ALA A 336 -7.73 -9.12 5.01
C ALA A 336 -8.46 -8.31 3.93
N THR A 337 -8.11 -8.49 2.65
CA THR A 337 -8.73 -7.70 1.56
C THR A 337 -10.13 -8.15 1.22
N GLU A 338 -10.43 -9.47 1.26
CA GLU A 338 -11.78 -9.99 1.12
C GLU A 338 -12.68 -9.57 2.29
N MET A 339 -12.17 -9.61 3.51
CA MET A 339 -12.84 -9.11 4.70
C MET A 339 -13.15 -7.62 4.57
N ALA A 340 -12.18 -6.80 4.17
CA ALA A 340 -12.34 -5.36 4.09
C ALA A 340 -13.44 -4.95 3.10
N GLU A 341 -13.54 -5.58 1.93
CA GLU A 341 -14.62 -5.30 0.99
C GLU A 341 -15.98 -5.63 1.57
N ARG A 342 -16.13 -6.79 2.23
CA ARG A 342 -17.40 -7.17 2.87
C ARG A 342 -17.79 -6.20 3.99
N VAL A 343 -16.86 -5.88 4.87
CA VAL A 343 -17.09 -5.00 6.02
C VAL A 343 -17.42 -3.58 5.59
N THR A 344 -16.68 -3.01 4.64
CA THR A 344 -16.94 -1.65 4.16
C THR A 344 -18.26 -1.57 3.38
N SER A 345 -18.60 -2.59 2.58
CA SER A 345 -19.91 -2.70 1.93
C SER A 345 -21.04 -2.78 2.94
N GLN A 346 -20.85 -3.55 4.03
CA GLN A 346 -21.82 -3.59 5.13
C GLN A 346 -21.94 -2.25 5.86
N GLY A 347 -20.85 -1.50 5.99
CA GLY A 347 -20.85 -0.13 6.51
C GLY A 347 -21.76 0.79 5.69
N VAL A 348 -21.62 0.78 4.37
CA VAL A 348 -22.54 1.52 3.46
C VAL A 348 -23.99 1.07 3.66
N GLN A 349 -24.24 -0.23 3.76
CA GLN A 349 -25.57 -0.79 3.96
C GLN A 349 -26.21 -0.33 5.30
N ILE A 350 -25.42 -0.27 6.38
CA ILE A 350 -25.89 0.20 7.71
C ILE A 350 -26.30 1.67 7.65
N HIS A 351 -25.59 2.50 6.88
CA HIS A 351 -25.93 3.91 6.71
C HIS A 351 -27.14 4.13 5.78
N GLY A 352 -27.55 3.10 5.02
CA GLY A 352 -28.66 3.20 4.08
C GLY A 352 -28.41 4.23 2.98
N GLY A 353 -29.43 5.01 2.62
CA GLY A 353 -29.27 6.04 1.57
C GLY A 353 -28.19 7.09 1.88
N ALA A 354 -27.97 7.42 3.15
CA ALA A 354 -26.91 8.33 3.56
C ALA A 354 -25.49 7.77 3.23
N GLY A 355 -25.28 6.47 3.39
CA GLY A 355 -24.01 5.82 3.06
C GLY A 355 -23.67 5.80 1.56
N TYR A 356 -24.63 6.15 0.70
CA TYR A 356 -24.43 6.25 -0.76
C TYR A 356 -24.25 7.70 -1.24
N THR A 357 -23.89 8.58 -0.30
CA THR A 357 -23.55 9.99 -0.56
C THR A 357 -22.15 10.30 -0.09
N THR A 358 -21.55 11.36 -0.60
CA THR A 358 -20.22 11.82 -0.18
C THR A 358 -20.24 12.59 1.15
N ASP A 359 -21.40 12.73 1.80
CA ASP A 359 -21.53 13.38 3.11
C ASP A 359 -21.03 12.46 4.25
N PHE A 360 -20.92 11.17 4.00
CA PHE A 360 -20.45 10.17 4.95
C PHE A 360 -19.20 9.45 4.41
N GLN A 361 -18.20 9.29 5.25
CA GLN A 361 -16.89 8.71 4.88
C GLN A 361 -16.97 7.23 4.49
N VAL A 362 -18.03 6.54 4.90
CA VAL A 362 -18.17 5.10 4.71
C VAL A 362 -18.13 4.69 3.24
N GLU A 363 -18.59 5.54 2.31
CA GLU A 363 -18.50 5.30 0.87
C GLU A 363 -17.05 5.34 0.37
N ARG A 364 -16.21 6.25 0.90
CA ARG A 364 -14.76 6.32 0.60
C ARG A 364 -14.08 5.03 1.02
N HIS A 365 -14.36 4.55 2.23
CA HIS A 365 -13.78 3.29 2.73
C HIS A 365 -14.14 2.11 1.83
N TRP A 366 -15.37 2.06 1.33
CA TRP A 366 -15.81 1.01 0.40
C TRP A 366 -15.14 1.11 -0.97
N ARG A 367 -15.06 2.30 -1.57
CA ARG A 367 -14.37 2.51 -2.87
C ARG A 367 -12.91 2.08 -2.78
N ASP A 368 -12.24 2.48 -1.71
CA ASP A 368 -10.83 2.20 -1.50
C ASP A 368 -10.58 0.73 -1.15
N ALA A 369 -11.42 0.11 -0.34
CA ALA A 369 -11.31 -1.31 0.01
C ALA A 369 -11.40 -2.21 -1.22
N ARG A 370 -12.27 -1.87 -2.20
CA ARG A 370 -12.40 -2.64 -3.44
C ARG A 370 -11.08 -2.78 -4.19
N LEU A 371 -10.24 -1.75 -4.16
CA LEU A 371 -8.93 -1.77 -4.82
C LEU A 371 -7.96 -2.77 -4.17
N THR A 372 -8.05 -2.96 -2.85
CA THR A 372 -7.09 -3.81 -2.11
C THR A 372 -7.08 -5.27 -2.58
N ARG A 373 -8.18 -5.76 -3.17
CA ARG A 373 -8.27 -7.07 -3.79
C ARG A 373 -7.57 -7.18 -5.15
N ILE A 374 -7.26 -6.03 -5.78
CA ILE A 374 -6.74 -5.95 -7.15
C ILE A 374 -5.24 -5.71 -7.17
N PHE A 375 -4.77 -4.66 -6.51
CA PHE A 375 -3.36 -4.26 -6.56
C PHE A 375 -2.46 -5.17 -5.71
N GLU A 376 -1.15 -5.08 -5.94
CA GLU A 376 -0.12 -5.85 -5.21
C GLU A 376 -0.38 -7.37 -5.22
N GLY A 377 -0.90 -7.85 -6.37
CA GLY A 377 -1.31 -9.24 -6.60
C GLY A 377 -2.78 -9.46 -6.26
N THR A 378 -3.59 -9.76 -7.27
CA THR A 378 -5.05 -9.97 -7.10
C THR A 378 -5.35 -11.10 -6.12
N SER A 379 -6.61 -11.18 -5.65
CA SER A 379 -7.08 -12.31 -4.82
C SER A 379 -6.80 -13.65 -5.50
N GLU A 380 -6.96 -13.74 -6.83
CA GLU A 380 -6.70 -14.94 -7.62
C GLU A 380 -5.20 -15.28 -7.63
N ILE A 381 -4.31 -14.29 -7.70
CA ILE A 381 -2.86 -14.51 -7.57
C ILE A 381 -2.52 -15.02 -6.17
N GLN A 382 -3.13 -14.49 -5.11
CA GLN A 382 -2.93 -15.03 -3.75
C GLN A 382 -3.41 -16.49 -3.66
N MET A 383 -4.60 -16.80 -4.19
CA MET A 383 -5.12 -18.17 -4.22
C MET A 383 -4.22 -19.13 -5.01
N ARG A 384 -3.67 -18.68 -6.14
CA ARG A 384 -2.69 -19.44 -6.91
C ARG A 384 -1.44 -19.75 -6.08
N ILE A 385 -0.84 -18.74 -5.44
CA ILE A 385 0.36 -18.92 -4.61
C ILE A 385 0.08 -19.92 -3.48
N ILE A 386 -1.06 -19.77 -2.81
CA ILE A 386 -1.47 -20.68 -1.73
C ILE A 386 -1.63 -22.12 -2.26
N SER A 387 -2.32 -22.28 -3.37
CA SER A 387 -2.55 -23.61 -3.95
C SER A 387 -1.27 -24.27 -4.47
N ASP A 388 -0.39 -23.50 -5.12
CA ASP A 388 0.88 -24.00 -5.64
C ASP A 388 1.80 -24.48 -4.49
N GLU A 389 1.87 -23.73 -3.39
CA GLU A 389 2.66 -24.11 -2.21
C GLU A 389 2.09 -25.36 -1.52
N LEU A 390 0.75 -25.45 -1.36
CA LEU A 390 0.09 -26.60 -0.72
C LEU A 390 0.12 -27.87 -1.56
N LEU A 391 0.14 -27.74 -2.89
CA LEU A 391 0.11 -28.87 -3.83
C LEU A 391 1.51 -29.22 -4.38
N GLY A 392 2.56 -28.50 -3.96
CA GLY A 392 3.93 -28.78 -4.36
C GLY A 392 4.19 -28.52 -5.86
N ARG A 393 3.69 -27.43 -6.39
CA ARG A 393 3.85 -27.02 -7.81
C ARG A 393 4.87 -25.93 -7.98
#